data_743b832076d1b65a878a46bddaaa6c3e
#
_entry.id   743b832076d1b65a878a46bddaaa6c3e
#
_cell.length_a   1.000
_cell.length_b   1.000
_cell.length_c   1.000
_cell.angle_alpha   90.00
_cell.angle_beta   90.00
_cell.angle_gamma   90.00
#
_symmetry.space_group_name_H-M   'P 1'
#
loop_
_entity.id
_entity.type
_entity.pdbx_description
1 polymer ?
#
loop_
_entity_poly.entity_id
_entity_poly.type
_entity_poly.pdbx_seq_one_letter_code
_entity_poly.pdbx_strand_id
1 'polypeptide(L)'
;MMTLGLVYMKSRLFSFRAQTASDYAGLGPAISLREHLNGEILSEGLIYGPNGRVTNSFVAKMVGQWEGNKGTLSEAFTYSNGKQQNRKWFLTMGNDNRFTATADDIVGEATGEVSGATIRMDYTIVLPEDSGGHKLNVTDWLYLTESGVIMNRSEMRKFGLKVAELVATMRPQ
;
A
#
# COMPACT_ATOMS: atom_id res chain seq x y z
N MET A 1 -9.98 24.91 22.55
CA MET A 1 -10.62 23.66 22.16
C MET A 1 -11.18 23.62 20.73
N MET A 2 -11.67 24.72 20.17
CA MET A 2 -12.20 24.79 18.77
C MET A 2 -11.16 24.52 17.68
N THR A 3 -9.90 24.94 17.82
CA THR A 3 -8.85 24.79 16.81
C THR A 3 -8.41 23.34 16.56
N LEU A 4 -8.34 22.50 17.59
CA LEU A 4 -7.99 21.08 17.45
C LEU A 4 -9.09 20.27 16.72
N GLY A 5 -10.36 20.61 16.97
CA GLY A 5 -11.50 20.01 16.27
C GLY A 5 -11.51 20.36 14.78
N LEU A 6 -11.18 21.60 14.42
CA LEU A 6 -11.09 22.07 13.03
C LEU A 6 -9.94 21.40 12.26
N VAL A 7 -8.77 21.23 12.87
CA VAL A 7 -7.62 20.54 12.27
C VAL A 7 -7.91 19.05 12.06
N TYR A 8 -8.55 18.39 13.03
CA TYR A 8 -8.96 17.00 12.92
C TYR A 8 -10.01 16.80 11.80
N MET A 9 -11.03 17.68 11.76
CA MET A 9 -12.07 17.65 10.74
C MET A 9 -11.51 17.92 9.34
N LYS A 10 -10.60 18.91 9.20
CA LYS A 10 -9.90 19.19 7.94
C LYS A 10 -9.10 17.98 7.44
N SER A 11 -8.41 17.27 8.32
CA SER A 11 -7.62 16.09 7.93
C SER A 11 -8.48 14.90 7.47
N ARG A 12 -9.74 14.82 7.93
CA ARG A 12 -10.69 13.78 7.52
C ARG A 12 -11.48 14.13 6.25
N LEU A 13 -11.62 15.39 5.92
CA LEU A 13 -12.42 15.84 4.78
C LEU A 13 -11.60 16.24 3.54
N PHE A 14 -10.32 16.60 3.72
CA PHE A 14 -9.49 17.19 2.66
C PHE A 14 -8.07 16.65 2.64
N SER A 15 -7.88 15.35 2.87
CA SER A 15 -6.53 14.75 2.90
C SER A 15 -6.54 13.34 2.33
N PHE A 16 -5.39 12.69 2.32
CA PHE A 16 -5.24 11.28 1.99
C PHE A 16 -6.29 10.38 2.69
N ARG A 17 -6.69 10.71 3.91
CA ARG A 17 -7.67 9.96 4.70
C ARG A 17 -9.13 10.20 4.30
N ALA A 18 -9.41 11.21 3.51
CA ALA A 18 -10.76 11.52 3.04
C ALA A 18 -11.22 10.56 1.93
N GLN A 19 -10.28 9.93 1.25
CA GLN A 19 -10.54 9.05 0.12
C GLN A 19 -11.33 7.81 0.54
N THR A 20 -12.31 7.47 -0.27
CA THR A 20 -13.10 6.24 -0.18
C THR A 20 -13.07 5.49 -1.50
N ALA A 21 -13.30 4.17 -1.48
CA ALA A 21 -13.36 3.38 -2.70
C ALA A 21 -14.44 3.87 -3.67
N SER A 22 -15.56 4.39 -3.16
CA SER A 22 -16.63 4.95 -3.97
C SER A 22 -16.25 6.19 -4.79
N ASP A 23 -15.23 6.94 -4.37
CA ASP A 23 -14.74 8.10 -5.13
C ASP A 23 -14.18 7.70 -6.49
N TYR A 24 -13.80 6.43 -6.64
CA TYR A 24 -13.11 5.88 -7.82
C TYR A 24 -13.96 4.88 -8.61
N ALA A 25 -15.20 4.57 -8.20
CA ALA A 25 -16.03 3.51 -8.76
C ALA A 25 -16.30 3.64 -10.28
N GLY A 26 -16.31 4.87 -10.80
CA GLY A 26 -16.52 5.15 -12.24
C GLY A 26 -15.25 5.44 -13.02
N LEU A 27 -14.07 5.36 -12.38
CA LEU A 27 -12.81 5.71 -13.05
C LEU A 27 -12.16 4.47 -13.65
N GLY A 28 -11.68 4.59 -14.89
CA GLY A 28 -10.91 3.59 -15.60
C GLY A 28 -9.43 4.00 -15.70
N PRO A 29 -8.59 3.09 -16.23
CA PRO A 29 -8.88 1.69 -16.55
C PRO A 29 -9.18 0.86 -15.30
N ALA A 30 -10.05 -0.15 -15.42
CA ALA A 30 -10.39 -1.00 -14.26
C ALA A 30 -9.19 -1.85 -13.84
N ILE A 31 -8.83 -1.78 -12.56
CA ILE A 31 -7.73 -2.58 -12.00
C ILE A 31 -8.23 -3.96 -11.55
N SER A 32 -7.41 -4.98 -11.76
CA SER A 32 -7.63 -6.35 -11.29
C SER A 32 -6.36 -6.85 -10.60
N LEU A 33 -6.48 -7.35 -9.36
CA LEU A 33 -5.33 -7.93 -8.65
C LEU A 33 -4.72 -9.09 -9.44
N ARG A 34 -5.58 -9.97 -9.99
CA ARG A 34 -5.13 -11.17 -10.72
C ARG A 34 -4.43 -10.85 -12.04
N GLU A 35 -4.72 -9.73 -12.64
CA GLU A 35 -4.12 -9.31 -13.90
C GLU A 35 -2.89 -8.42 -13.67
N HIS A 36 -3.04 -7.41 -12.82
CA HIS A 36 -2.04 -6.35 -12.66
C HIS A 36 -1.00 -6.63 -11.56
N LEU A 37 -1.30 -7.58 -10.64
CA LEU A 37 -0.33 -8.09 -9.66
C LEU A 37 0.02 -9.54 -9.99
N ASN A 38 0.36 -9.83 -11.25
CA ASN A 38 0.73 -11.16 -11.75
C ASN A 38 2.00 -11.06 -12.60
N GLY A 39 2.83 -12.12 -12.56
CA GLY A 39 4.11 -12.12 -13.25
C GLY A 39 5.17 -11.25 -12.58
N GLU A 40 6.18 -10.87 -13.35
CA GLU A 40 7.29 -10.04 -12.88
C GLU A 40 6.91 -8.57 -12.89
N ILE A 41 7.18 -7.88 -11.78
CA ILE A 41 6.87 -6.47 -11.58
C ILE A 41 8.10 -5.78 -10.99
N LEU A 42 8.48 -4.64 -11.55
CA LEU A 42 9.48 -3.74 -10.98
C LEU A 42 8.78 -2.61 -10.25
N SER A 43 9.16 -2.40 -8.99
CA SER A 43 8.70 -1.27 -8.19
C SER A 43 9.87 -0.40 -7.78
N GLU A 44 9.67 0.91 -7.85
CA GLU A 44 10.64 1.92 -7.41
C GLU A 44 9.91 2.97 -6.58
N GLY A 45 10.49 3.36 -5.45
CA GLY A 45 9.79 4.26 -4.57
C GLY A 45 10.66 5.07 -3.62
N LEU A 46 10.00 6.06 -3.02
CA LEU A 46 10.54 6.95 -2.00
C LEU A 46 9.76 6.78 -0.69
N ILE A 47 10.49 6.81 0.41
CA ILE A 47 9.93 6.81 1.76
C ILE A 47 10.20 8.17 2.38
N TYR A 48 9.14 8.81 2.84
CA TYR A 48 9.17 10.10 3.52
C TYR A 48 8.98 9.90 5.02
N GLY A 49 9.77 10.61 5.81
CA GLY A 49 9.61 10.67 7.26
C GLY A 49 8.50 11.63 7.70
N PRO A 50 8.30 11.77 9.02
CA PRO A 50 7.22 12.58 9.59
C PRO A 50 7.33 14.08 9.25
N ASN A 51 8.51 14.56 8.93
CA ASN A 51 8.78 15.96 8.54
C ASN A 51 8.64 16.20 7.02
N GLY A 52 8.17 15.21 6.24
CA GLY A 52 7.98 15.30 4.80
C GLY A 52 9.26 15.21 3.96
N ARG A 53 10.40 14.87 4.57
CA ARG A 53 11.66 14.68 3.84
C ARG A 53 11.83 13.22 3.46
N VAL A 54 12.45 12.96 2.30
CA VAL A 54 12.85 11.61 1.91
C VAL A 54 13.88 11.08 2.91
N THR A 55 13.60 9.94 3.48
CA THR A 55 14.47 9.22 4.41
C THR A 55 15.16 8.03 3.76
N ASN A 56 14.52 7.44 2.73
CA ASN A 56 15.05 6.29 2.01
C ASN A 56 14.41 6.21 0.61
N SER A 57 15.06 5.50 -0.28
CA SER A 57 14.49 5.04 -1.54
C SER A 57 14.72 3.55 -1.69
N PHE A 58 13.98 2.91 -2.58
CA PHE A 58 14.13 1.48 -2.85
C PHE A 58 13.84 1.15 -4.30
N VAL A 59 14.39 0.00 -4.71
CA VAL A 59 13.95 -0.77 -5.86
C VAL A 59 13.48 -2.12 -5.34
N ALA A 60 12.35 -2.62 -5.80
CA ALA A 60 11.84 -3.94 -5.46
C ALA A 60 11.52 -4.74 -6.71
N LYS A 61 12.05 -5.96 -6.77
CA LYS A 61 11.62 -6.97 -7.73
C LYS A 61 10.49 -7.76 -7.10
N MET A 62 9.36 -7.82 -7.78
CA MET A 62 8.17 -8.50 -7.29
C MET A 62 7.74 -9.59 -8.27
N VAL A 63 7.16 -10.66 -7.74
CA VAL A 63 6.60 -11.75 -8.55
C VAL A 63 5.22 -12.10 -8.00
N GLY A 64 4.21 -11.86 -8.82
CA GLY A 64 2.82 -12.26 -8.55
C GLY A 64 2.51 -13.61 -9.16
N GLN A 65 1.76 -14.45 -8.44
CA GLN A 65 1.27 -15.74 -8.91
C GLN A 65 -0.15 -15.96 -8.41
N TRP A 66 -1.04 -16.45 -9.27
CA TRP A 66 -2.45 -16.63 -8.94
C TRP A 66 -2.94 -18.04 -9.33
N GLU A 67 -3.73 -18.64 -8.43
CA GLU A 67 -4.47 -19.87 -8.63
C GLU A 67 -5.91 -19.68 -8.14
N GLY A 68 -6.85 -19.64 -9.08
CA GLY A 68 -8.26 -19.35 -8.76
C GLY A 68 -8.43 -17.99 -8.06
N ASN A 69 -8.90 -18.01 -6.82
CA ASN A 69 -9.10 -16.84 -5.99
C ASN A 69 -7.94 -16.55 -5.00
N LYS A 70 -6.88 -17.36 -5.04
CA LYS A 70 -5.71 -17.20 -4.18
C LYS A 70 -4.53 -16.70 -4.99
N GLY A 71 -3.78 -15.76 -4.42
CA GLY A 71 -2.57 -15.22 -5.01
C GLY A 71 -1.45 -15.09 -4.02
N THR A 72 -0.23 -15.00 -4.53
CA THR A 72 0.95 -14.59 -3.76
C THR A 72 1.64 -13.46 -4.49
N LEU A 73 2.19 -12.51 -3.72
CA LEU A 73 3.08 -11.48 -4.22
C LEU A 73 4.36 -11.52 -3.40
N SER A 74 5.43 -12.01 -4.02
CA SER A 74 6.77 -12.02 -3.41
C SER A 74 7.49 -10.71 -3.77
N GLU A 75 8.15 -10.09 -2.81
CA GLU A 75 8.78 -8.79 -2.94
C GLU A 75 10.23 -8.87 -2.42
N ALA A 76 11.19 -8.48 -3.24
CA ALA A 76 12.60 -8.40 -2.89
C ALA A 76 13.07 -6.94 -2.98
N PHE A 77 13.12 -6.26 -1.84
CA PHE A 77 13.51 -4.86 -1.71
C PHE A 77 15.02 -4.71 -1.59
N THR A 78 15.56 -3.71 -2.28
CA THR A 78 16.90 -3.16 -2.07
C THR A 78 16.78 -1.67 -1.79
N TYR A 79 17.15 -1.26 -0.59
CA TYR A 79 17.08 0.12 -0.14
C TYR A 79 18.35 0.90 -0.47
N SER A 80 18.27 2.24 -0.58
CA SER A 80 19.42 3.11 -0.88
C SER A 80 20.53 3.07 0.15
N ASN A 81 20.24 2.63 1.38
CA ASN A 81 21.24 2.40 2.43
C ASN A 81 21.93 1.02 2.35
N GLY A 82 21.65 0.23 1.30
CA GLY A 82 22.17 -1.11 1.09
C GLY A 82 21.44 -2.25 1.82
N LYS A 83 20.47 -1.94 2.68
CA LYS A 83 19.65 -2.96 3.33
C LYS A 83 18.81 -3.70 2.30
N GLN A 84 18.67 -5.00 2.48
CA GLN A 84 17.75 -5.85 1.70
C GLN A 84 16.65 -6.40 2.60
N GLN A 85 15.47 -6.59 2.04
CA GLN A 85 14.33 -7.17 2.72
C GLN A 85 13.51 -8.01 1.73
N ASN A 86 13.17 -9.22 2.13
CA ASN A 86 12.21 -10.06 1.41
C ASN A 86 10.89 -10.05 2.17
N ARG A 87 9.80 -9.99 1.41
CA ARG A 87 8.44 -10.01 1.93
C ARG A 87 7.56 -10.85 1.02
N LYS A 88 6.53 -11.47 1.57
CA LYS A 88 5.56 -12.23 0.78
C LYS A 88 4.15 -11.99 1.32
N TRP A 89 3.28 -11.59 0.42
CA TRP A 89 1.86 -11.53 0.64
C TRP A 89 1.17 -12.80 0.17
N PHE A 90 0.18 -13.25 0.92
CA PHE A 90 -0.79 -14.26 0.55
C PHE A 90 -2.15 -13.57 0.46
N LEU A 91 -2.74 -13.53 -0.74
CA LEU A 91 -3.97 -12.82 -1.03
C LEU A 91 -5.10 -13.81 -1.27
N THR A 92 -6.30 -13.48 -0.81
CA THR A 92 -7.51 -14.24 -1.07
C THR A 92 -8.61 -13.30 -1.54
N MET A 93 -9.04 -13.47 -2.81
CA MET A 93 -10.18 -12.74 -3.35
C MET A 93 -11.47 -13.26 -2.73
N GLY A 94 -12.26 -12.35 -2.20
CA GLY A 94 -13.61 -12.60 -1.71
C GLY A 94 -14.69 -12.19 -2.71
N ASN A 95 -15.89 -11.98 -2.21
CA ASN A 95 -17.02 -11.44 -2.96
C ASN A 95 -16.99 -9.90 -2.98
N ASP A 96 -17.76 -9.29 -3.88
CA ASP A 96 -18.00 -7.83 -3.92
C ASP A 96 -16.71 -6.98 -4.02
N ASN A 97 -15.74 -7.44 -4.84
CA ASN A 97 -14.46 -6.75 -5.05
C ASN A 97 -13.61 -6.58 -3.78
N ARG A 98 -13.90 -7.33 -2.73
CA ARG A 98 -13.10 -7.36 -1.50
C ARG A 98 -12.10 -8.49 -1.53
N PHE A 99 -11.01 -8.29 -0.81
CA PHE A 99 -9.99 -9.32 -0.61
C PHE A 99 -9.38 -9.20 0.77
N THR A 100 -8.75 -10.27 1.20
CA THR A 100 -7.90 -10.29 2.39
C THR A 100 -6.48 -10.66 2.02
N ALA A 101 -5.54 -10.28 2.88
CA ALA A 101 -4.15 -10.64 2.68
C ALA A 101 -3.42 -10.84 4.02
N THR A 102 -2.45 -11.76 4.02
CA THR A 102 -1.56 -11.98 5.16
C THR A 102 -0.10 -11.88 4.72
N ALA A 103 0.77 -11.50 5.64
CA ALA A 103 2.22 -11.51 5.53
C ALA A 103 2.83 -11.72 6.91
N ASP A 104 4.09 -12.16 6.97
CA ASP A 104 4.75 -12.49 8.24
C ASP A 104 4.96 -11.27 9.15
N ASP A 105 4.98 -10.07 8.55
CA ASP A 105 5.25 -8.80 9.22
C ASP A 105 4.00 -7.98 9.53
N ILE A 106 2.80 -8.57 9.46
CA ILE A 106 1.56 -7.88 9.83
C ILE A 106 0.87 -8.51 11.02
N VAL A 107 0.05 -7.72 11.69
CA VAL A 107 -0.82 -8.21 12.77
C VAL A 107 -2.15 -8.68 12.19
N GLY A 108 -2.44 -9.96 12.33
CA GLY A 108 -3.70 -10.52 11.84
C GLY A 108 -3.78 -10.52 10.31
N GLU A 109 -4.85 -9.98 9.77
CA GLU A 109 -5.17 -10.00 8.34
C GLU A 109 -5.37 -8.56 7.83
N ALA A 110 -4.83 -8.28 6.66
CA ALA A 110 -5.13 -7.07 5.91
C ALA A 110 -6.48 -7.20 5.21
N THR A 111 -7.21 -6.11 5.09
CA THR A 111 -8.46 -6.04 4.32
C THR A 111 -8.30 -5.08 3.15
N GLY A 112 -8.84 -5.46 2.01
CA GLY A 112 -8.76 -4.64 0.81
C GLY A 112 -10.03 -4.62 -0.02
N GLU A 113 -10.13 -3.59 -0.87
CA GLU A 113 -11.24 -3.35 -1.77
C GLU A 113 -10.72 -2.82 -3.11
N VAL A 114 -11.30 -3.33 -4.20
CA VAL A 114 -11.04 -2.87 -5.58
C VAL A 114 -12.19 -2.00 -6.03
N SER A 115 -11.90 -0.83 -6.58
CA SER A 115 -12.92 0.09 -7.10
C SER A 115 -12.39 0.89 -8.28
N GLY A 116 -13.00 0.70 -9.47
CA GLY A 116 -12.54 1.34 -10.71
C GLY A 116 -11.06 1.12 -10.97
N ALA A 117 -10.29 2.19 -11.06
CA ALA A 117 -8.84 2.16 -11.29
C ALA A 117 -8.01 1.95 -9.99
N THR A 118 -8.65 1.66 -8.86
CA THR A 118 -7.96 1.66 -7.57
C THR A 118 -8.09 0.37 -6.77
N ILE A 119 -7.06 0.11 -5.96
CA ILE A 119 -7.07 -0.86 -4.88
C ILE A 119 -6.76 -0.09 -3.60
N ARG A 120 -7.57 -0.29 -2.56
CA ARG A 120 -7.28 0.15 -1.20
C ARG A 120 -7.00 -1.06 -0.33
N MET A 121 -6.00 -0.97 0.55
CA MET A 121 -5.71 -1.99 1.54
C MET A 121 -5.35 -1.35 2.88
N ASP A 122 -5.92 -1.86 3.96
CA ASP A 122 -5.66 -1.41 5.33
C ASP A 122 -5.10 -2.58 6.16
N TYR A 123 -4.01 -2.33 6.91
CA TYR A 123 -3.36 -3.33 7.76
C TYR A 123 -2.51 -2.70 8.87
N THR A 124 -2.03 -3.51 9.78
CA THR A 124 -1.05 -3.11 10.79
C THR A 124 0.27 -3.85 10.55
N ILE A 125 1.31 -3.11 10.17
CA ILE A 125 2.66 -3.66 10.00
C ILE A 125 3.43 -3.64 11.31
N VAL A 126 4.30 -4.64 11.51
CA VAL A 126 5.31 -4.68 12.57
C VAL A 126 6.67 -4.46 11.94
N LEU A 127 7.29 -3.32 12.24
CA LEU A 127 8.62 -3.04 11.73
C LEU A 127 9.65 -4.01 12.32
N PRO A 128 10.72 -4.36 11.58
CA PRO A 128 11.82 -5.14 12.11
C PRO A 128 12.43 -4.52 13.39
N GLU A 129 13.00 -5.34 14.27
CA GLU A 129 13.60 -4.89 15.53
C GLU A 129 14.69 -3.83 15.32
N ASP A 130 15.51 -3.96 14.28
CA ASP A 130 16.53 -2.98 13.91
C ASP A 130 15.96 -1.64 13.41
N SER A 131 14.66 -1.61 13.13
CA SER A 131 13.86 -0.43 12.79
C SER A 131 12.89 -0.04 13.91
N GLY A 132 13.12 -0.56 15.13
CA GLY A 132 12.43 -0.21 16.37
C GLY A 132 11.22 -1.07 16.72
N GLY A 133 10.91 -2.15 15.98
CA GLY A 133 9.82 -3.10 16.33
C GLY A 133 8.42 -2.47 16.42
N HIS A 134 8.23 -1.29 15.84
CA HIS A 134 6.99 -0.53 15.99
C HIS A 134 5.83 -1.12 15.19
N LYS A 135 4.64 -1.15 15.79
CA LYS A 135 3.38 -1.40 15.09
C LYS A 135 2.85 -0.11 14.48
N LEU A 136 2.60 -0.11 13.18
CA LEU A 136 2.09 1.03 12.43
C LEU A 136 0.81 0.63 11.69
N ASN A 137 -0.21 1.48 11.76
CA ASN A 137 -1.38 1.34 10.91
C ASN A 137 -1.05 1.89 9.53
N VAL A 138 -1.29 1.09 8.51
CA VAL A 138 -1.01 1.41 7.11
C VAL A 138 -2.30 1.45 6.33
N THR A 139 -2.44 2.46 5.49
CA THR A 139 -3.42 2.51 4.41
C THR A 139 -2.66 2.64 3.11
N ASP A 140 -2.82 1.66 2.24
CA ASP A 140 -2.28 1.65 0.88
C ASP A 140 -3.36 2.00 -0.12
N TRP A 141 -3.01 2.88 -1.06
CA TRP A 141 -3.75 3.12 -2.29
C TRP A 141 -2.88 2.81 -3.50
N LEU A 142 -3.41 1.99 -4.41
CA LEU A 142 -2.82 1.71 -5.71
C LEU A 142 -3.75 2.29 -6.77
N TYR A 143 -3.19 3.00 -7.74
CA TYR A 143 -3.93 3.64 -8.84
C TYR A 143 -3.37 3.15 -10.17
N LEU A 144 -4.18 2.45 -10.95
CA LEU A 144 -3.80 2.05 -12.30
C LEU A 144 -3.91 3.25 -13.24
N THR A 145 -2.83 3.51 -13.97
CA THR A 145 -2.79 4.57 -14.99
C THR A 145 -3.10 4.02 -16.36
N GLU A 146 -3.42 4.90 -17.32
CA GLU A 146 -3.66 4.54 -18.72
C GLU A 146 -2.47 3.83 -19.39
N SER A 147 -1.26 4.03 -18.90
CA SER A 147 -0.05 3.36 -19.40
C SER A 147 0.17 1.97 -18.81
N GLY A 148 -0.71 1.48 -17.93
CA GLY A 148 -0.56 0.20 -17.24
C GLY A 148 0.39 0.24 -16.04
N VAL A 149 0.94 1.41 -15.69
CA VAL A 149 1.74 1.58 -14.48
C VAL A 149 0.81 1.77 -13.29
N ILE A 150 1.07 1.07 -12.19
CA ILE A 150 0.40 1.31 -10.92
C ILE A 150 1.20 2.33 -10.12
N MET A 151 0.53 3.39 -9.66
CA MET A 151 1.06 4.34 -8.69
C MET A 151 0.60 3.92 -7.29
N ASN A 152 1.54 3.63 -6.41
CA ASN A 152 1.25 3.33 -5.02
C ASN A 152 1.53 4.54 -4.13
N ARG A 153 0.60 4.84 -3.25
CA ARG A 153 0.77 5.80 -2.16
C ARG A 153 0.28 5.20 -0.86
N SER A 154 1.14 5.16 0.15
CA SER A 154 0.86 4.59 1.45
C SER A 154 1.09 5.62 2.55
N GLU A 155 0.20 5.68 3.53
CA GLU A 155 0.46 6.39 4.78
C GLU A 155 0.58 5.41 5.94
N MET A 156 1.64 5.58 6.73
CA MET A 156 1.90 4.82 7.96
C MET A 156 1.68 5.72 9.16
N ARG A 157 0.91 5.22 10.13
CA ARG A 157 0.49 6.00 11.30
C ARG A 157 0.76 5.26 12.60
N LYS A 158 1.19 6.02 13.61
CA LYS A 158 1.32 5.57 15.00
C LYS A 158 0.49 6.49 15.87
N PHE A 159 -0.41 5.93 16.68
CA PHE A 159 -1.34 6.73 17.54
C PHE A 159 -2.13 7.80 16.75
N GLY A 160 -2.50 7.48 15.49
CA GLY A 160 -3.23 8.40 14.61
C GLY A 160 -2.38 9.48 13.92
N LEU A 161 -1.11 9.64 14.26
CA LEU A 161 -0.19 10.58 13.62
C LEU A 161 0.53 9.93 12.44
N LYS A 162 0.64 10.63 11.31
CA LYS A 162 1.45 10.19 10.17
C LYS A 162 2.92 10.22 10.55
N VAL A 163 3.58 9.05 10.51
CA VAL A 163 5.00 8.87 10.84
C VAL A 163 5.84 8.57 9.61
N ALA A 164 5.22 8.04 8.55
CA ALA A 164 5.87 7.83 7.27
C ALA A 164 4.85 7.87 6.13
N GLU A 165 5.35 8.09 4.93
CA GLU A 165 4.60 8.01 3.67
C GLU A 165 5.50 7.33 2.64
N LEU A 166 4.92 6.46 1.82
CA LEU A 166 5.59 5.83 0.70
C LEU A 166 4.89 6.25 -0.59
N VAL A 167 5.67 6.56 -1.61
CA VAL A 167 5.19 6.75 -2.98
C VAL A 167 6.05 5.90 -3.89
N ALA A 168 5.43 5.06 -4.70
CA ALA A 168 6.13 4.15 -5.60
C ALA A 168 5.38 3.96 -6.92
N THR A 169 6.11 3.48 -7.91
CA THR A 169 5.55 2.91 -9.13
C THR A 169 5.68 1.40 -9.10
N MET A 170 4.75 0.71 -9.75
CA MET A 170 4.83 -0.73 -10.00
C MET A 170 4.57 -0.96 -11.49
N ARG A 171 5.50 -1.61 -12.20
CA ARG A 171 5.45 -1.80 -13.65
C ARG A 171 5.63 -3.26 -14.00
N PRO A 172 4.77 -3.85 -14.82
CA PRO A 172 5.03 -5.15 -15.43
C PRO A 172 6.37 -5.16 -16.19
N GLN A 173 7.09 -6.28 -16.15
CA GLN A 173 8.35 -6.49 -16.86
C GLN A 173 8.18 -7.41 -18.05
#